data_51990b37b2822a70bd4f70e9bc7f3e81
#
_entry.id   51990b37b2822a70bd4f70e9bc7f3e81
#
_cell.length_a   1.000
_cell.length_b   1.000
_cell.length_c   1.000
_cell.angle_alpha   90.00
_cell.angle_beta   90.00
_cell.angle_gamma   90.00
#
_symmetry.space_group_name_H-M   'P 1'
#
loop_
_entity.id
_entity.type
_entity.pdbx_description
1 polymer ?
#
loop_
_entity_poly.entity_id
_entity_poly.type
_entity_poly.pdbx_seq_one_letter_code
_entity_poly.pdbx_strand_id
1 'polypeptide(L)'
;VELKGIQDLRLSEIDEEERQLREEYAISSTQLRGLYAKLNQGFLLIETADQSQIKIKVSDVLHTWQPNPMGSLQKLALYLSNLWRFLSENPREANTEGGVFPAIFGTILMVLLMSVIVTPFGVIAAVYLREYAKQGPLVRIIRVAVNNLAGVPSIVYGVFGLGFFVYFLGGNIDQLFYPEALPAPTFGTPGLIWASLT
;
A
#
# COMPACT_ATOMS: atom_id res chain seq x y z
N VAL A 1 -36.88 -25.23 -8.69
CA VAL A 1 -37.40 -24.23 -9.66
C VAL A 1 -37.31 -22.82 -9.06
N GLU A 2 -37.68 -22.61 -7.80
CA GLU A 2 -37.65 -21.30 -7.13
C GLU A 2 -36.22 -20.71 -6.99
N LEU A 3 -35.22 -21.53 -6.65
CA LEU A 3 -33.84 -21.07 -6.50
C LEU A 3 -33.21 -20.56 -7.80
N LYS A 4 -33.55 -21.17 -8.94
CA LYS A 4 -33.09 -20.68 -10.26
C LYS A 4 -33.72 -19.35 -10.61
N GLY A 5 -35.01 -19.14 -10.32
CA GLY A 5 -35.69 -17.86 -10.57
C GLY A 5 -35.10 -16.70 -9.75
N ILE A 6 -34.70 -16.97 -8.49
CA ILE A 6 -34.02 -15.96 -7.65
C ILE A 6 -32.61 -15.64 -8.16
N GLN A 7 -31.90 -16.65 -8.65
CA GLN A 7 -30.57 -16.43 -9.25
C GLN A 7 -30.65 -15.61 -10.55
N ASP A 8 -31.60 -15.92 -11.41
CA ASP A 8 -31.78 -15.19 -12.67
C ASP A 8 -32.21 -13.73 -12.44
N LEU A 9 -33.03 -13.46 -11.42
CA LEU A 9 -33.40 -12.11 -11.02
C LEU A 9 -32.18 -11.32 -10.49
N ARG A 10 -31.38 -11.94 -9.63
CA ARG A 10 -30.16 -11.28 -9.13
C ARG A 10 -29.13 -11.04 -10.21
N LEU A 11 -28.96 -11.95 -11.15
CA LEU A 11 -28.07 -11.76 -12.30
C LEU A 11 -28.53 -10.58 -13.15
N SER A 12 -29.86 -10.46 -13.41
CA SER A 12 -30.38 -9.35 -14.19
C SER A 12 -30.24 -7.99 -13.46
N GLU A 13 -30.37 -7.97 -12.14
CA GLU A 13 -30.09 -6.76 -11.33
C GLU A 13 -28.63 -6.35 -11.39
N ILE A 14 -27.71 -7.31 -11.27
CA ILE A 14 -26.26 -7.08 -11.36
C ILE A 14 -25.88 -6.58 -12.77
N ASP A 15 -26.41 -7.18 -13.81
CA ASP A 15 -26.17 -6.77 -15.21
C ASP A 15 -26.65 -5.33 -15.46
N GLU A 16 -27.79 -4.94 -14.87
CA GLU A 16 -28.30 -3.58 -14.97
C GLU A 16 -27.43 -2.58 -14.21
N GLU A 17 -27.01 -2.91 -12.98
CA GLU A 17 -26.08 -2.07 -12.19
C GLU A 17 -24.72 -1.93 -12.91
N GLU A 18 -24.21 -3.03 -13.47
CA GLU A 18 -22.96 -3.00 -14.24
C GLU A 18 -23.08 -2.09 -15.46
N ARG A 19 -24.22 -2.14 -16.17
CA ARG A 19 -24.47 -1.28 -17.31
C ARG A 19 -24.51 0.19 -16.92
N GLN A 20 -25.20 0.52 -15.84
CA GLN A 20 -25.29 1.90 -15.32
C GLN A 20 -23.91 2.42 -14.90
N LEU A 21 -23.13 1.63 -14.18
CA LEU A 21 -21.77 1.98 -13.78
C LEU A 21 -20.84 2.18 -14.99
N ARG A 22 -20.98 1.35 -16.04
CA ARG A 22 -20.21 1.51 -17.28
C ARG A 22 -20.57 2.79 -18.03
N GLU A 23 -21.85 3.15 -18.07
CA GLU A 23 -22.31 4.41 -18.69
C GLU A 23 -21.79 5.62 -17.89
N GLU A 24 -21.91 5.61 -16.57
CA GLU A 24 -21.39 6.67 -15.70
C GLU A 24 -19.86 6.81 -15.84
N TYR A 25 -19.14 5.70 -15.88
CA TYR A 25 -17.70 5.69 -16.12
C TYR A 25 -17.34 6.27 -17.50
N ALA A 26 -18.09 5.92 -18.53
CA ALA A 26 -17.87 6.44 -19.89
C ALA A 26 -18.09 7.96 -19.95
N ILE A 27 -19.13 8.49 -19.32
CA ILE A 27 -19.39 9.92 -19.20
C ILE A 27 -18.26 10.62 -18.46
N SER A 28 -17.91 10.12 -17.27
CA SER A 28 -16.85 10.69 -16.42
C SER A 28 -15.49 10.66 -17.14
N SER A 29 -15.16 9.57 -17.81
CA SER A 29 -13.92 9.44 -18.58
C SER A 29 -13.85 10.41 -19.76
N THR A 30 -14.99 10.67 -20.42
CA THR A 30 -15.06 11.62 -21.52
C THR A 30 -14.92 13.07 -21.04
N GLN A 31 -15.54 13.41 -19.91
CA GLN A 31 -15.38 14.71 -19.26
C GLN A 31 -13.92 14.93 -18.83
N LEU A 32 -13.30 13.92 -18.22
CA LEU A 32 -11.92 13.96 -17.80
C LEU A 32 -10.97 14.19 -18.98
N ARG A 33 -11.17 13.46 -20.08
CA ARG A 33 -10.40 13.66 -21.32
C ARG A 33 -10.57 15.08 -21.87
N GLY A 34 -11.79 15.63 -21.83
CA GLY A 34 -12.06 17.00 -22.26
C GLY A 34 -11.33 18.04 -21.41
N LEU A 35 -11.27 17.84 -20.08
CA LEU A 35 -10.52 18.69 -19.16
C LEU A 35 -9.01 18.60 -19.40
N TYR A 36 -8.46 17.37 -19.56
CA TYR A 36 -7.06 17.19 -19.90
C TYR A 36 -6.69 17.82 -21.26
N ALA A 37 -7.57 17.71 -22.26
CA ALA A 37 -7.34 18.35 -23.54
C ALA A 37 -7.23 19.88 -23.40
N LYS A 38 -8.06 20.51 -22.55
CA LYS A 38 -7.98 21.95 -22.27
C LYS A 38 -6.71 22.31 -21.51
N LEU A 39 -6.33 21.54 -20.49
CA LEU A 39 -5.10 21.74 -19.72
C LEU A 39 -3.83 21.60 -20.58
N ASN A 40 -3.84 20.68 -21.54
CA ASN A 40 -2.71 20.42 -22.43
C ASN A 40 -2.54 21.48 -23.55
N GLN A 41 -3.43 22.45 -23.67
CA GLN A 41 -3.32 23.53 -24.66
C GLN A 41 -2.33 24.64 -24.25
N GLY A 42 -2.08 24.79 -22.93
CA GLY A 42 -1.17 25.79 -22.40
C GLY A 42 0.27 25.28 -22.28
N PHE A 43 1.22 26.09 -22.75
CA PHE A 43 2.65 25.82 -22.55
C PHE A 43 3.32 26.98 -21.85
N LEU A 44 4.24 26.69 -20.92
CA LEU A 44 5.19 27.63 -20.36
C LEU A 44 6.50 27.50 -21.12
N LEU A 45 7.04 28.61 -21.60
CA LEU A 45 8.37 28.69 -22.15
C LEU A 45 9.31 29.10 -21.03
N ILE A 46 10.22 28.25 -20.64
CA ILE A 46 11.18 28.49 -19.56
C ILE A 46 12.56 28.55 -20.17
N GLU A 47 13.33 29.58 -19.83
CA GLU A 47 14.74 29.70 -20.14
C GLU A 47 15.58 29.13 -19.00
N THR A 48 16.39 28.14 -19.29
CA THR A 48 17.30 27.50 -18.34
C THR A 48 18.59 28.32 -18.19
N ALA A 49 19.39 28.00 -17.17
CA ALA A 49 20.64 28.72 -16.89
C ALA A 49 21.69 28.66 -18.02
N ASP A 50 21.57 27.68 -18.91
CA ASP A 50 22.37 27.52 -20.13
C ASP A 50 21.79 28.22 -21.36
N GLN A 51 20.77 29.10 -21.18
CA GLN A 51 20.05 29.83 -22.20
C GLN A 51 19.24 28.95 -23.18
N SER A 52 19.05 27.68 -22.85
CA SER A 52 18.14 26.83 -23.64
C SER A 52 16.68 27.09 -23.27
N GLN A 53 15.80 27.04 -24.29
CA GLN A 53 14.36 27.22 -24.08
C GLN A 53 13.67 25.86 -24.04
N ILE A 54 13.01 25.57 -22.90
CA ILE A 54 12.24 24.34 -22.69
C ILE A 54 10.76 24.69 -22.65
N LYS A 55 9.95 23.93 -23.40
CA LYS A 55 8.48 24.00 -23.33
C LYS A 55 7.98 22.99 -22.31
N ILE A 56 7.31 23.49 -21.27
CA ILE A 56 6.66 22.64 -20.25
C ILE A 56 5.14 22.87 -20.39
N LYS A 57 4.36 21.80 -20.38
CA LYS A 57 2.90 21.91 -20.37
C LYS A 57 2.45 22.49 -19.03
N VAL A 58 1.45 23.38 -19.08
CA VAL A 58 0.87 23.95 -17.84
C VAL A 58 0.30 22.86 -16.94
N SER A 59 -0.19 21.75 -17.53
CA SER A 59 -0.66 20.55 -16.78
C SER A 59 0.41 19.90 -15.90
N ASP A 60 1.67 20.02 -16.27
CA ASP A 60 2.80 19.38 -15.58
C ASP A 60 3.39 20.27 -14.48
N VAL A 61 2.93 21.55 -14.45
CA VAL A 61 3.37 22.53 -13.45
C VAL A 61 2.46 22.49 -12.22
N LEU A 62 2.95 21.94 -11.14
CA LEU A 62 2.20 21.84 -9.89
C LEU A 62 2.37 23.04 -9.00
N HIS A 63 3.59 23.54 -8.90
CA HIS A 63 3.93 24.70 -8.06
C HIS A 63 5.07 25.50 -8.66
N THR A 64 4.99 26.81 -8.51
CA THR A 64 6.04 27.73 -8.93
C THR A 64 6.43 28.62 -7.76
N TRP A 65 7.70 28.88 -7.61
CA TRP A 65 8.24 29.78 -6.62
C TRP A 65 9.23 30.76 -7.22
N GLN A 66 9.31 31.95 -6.65
CA GLN A 66 10.30 32.95 -7.01
C GLN A 66 11.28 33.12 -5.83
N PRO A 67 12.35 32.31 -5.74
CA PRO A 67 13.23 32.31 -4.57
C PRO A 67 14.08 33.60 -4.43
N ASN A 68 14.31 34.35 -5.53
CA ASN A 68 15.16 35.50 -5.54
C ASN A 68 14.61 36.68 -4.70
N PRO A 69 13.30 37.03 -4.76
CA PRO A 69 12.75 38.10 -3.94
C PRO A 69 12.43 37.69 -2.51
N MET A 70 12.56 36.38 -2.16
CA MET A 70 12.22 35.90 -0.83
C MET A 70 13.27 36.25 0.21
N GLY A 71 12.84 36.77 1.36
CA GLY A 71 13.66 36.89 2.56
C GLY A 71 13.98 35.56 3.23
N SER A 72 14.96 35.53 4.14
CA SER A 72 15.42 34.33 4.81
C SER A 72 14.31 33.57 5.55
N LEU A 73 13.39 34.28 6.22
CA LEU A 73 12.24 33.67 6.91
C LEU A 73 11.25 33.06 5.95
N GLN A 74 11.01 33.67 4.79
CA GLN A 74 10.12 33.15 3.76
C GLN A 74 10.71 31.87 3.11
N LYS A 75 12.02 31.84 2.90
CA LYS A 75 12.74 30.66 2.42
C LYS A 75 12.63 29.50 3.41
N LEU A 76 12.79 29.78 4.70
CA LEU A 76 12.61 28.78 5.75
C LEU A 76 11.18 28.24 5.80
N ALA A 77 10.19 29.14 5.74
CA ALA A 77 8.77 28.75 5.72
C ALA A 77 8.44 27.90 4.47
N LEU A 78 8.97 28.25 3.31
CA LEU A 78 8.82 27.48 2.08
C LEU A 78 9.46 26.11 2.21
N TYR A 79 10.65 26.01 2.79
CA TYR A 79 11.30 24.72 3.04
C TYR A 79 10.47 23.81 3.95
N LEU A 80 9.99 24.35 5.08
CA LEU A 80 9.15 23.59 6.00
C LEU A 80 7.82 23.18 5.37
N SER A 81 7.21 24.06 4.57
CA SER A 81 6.01 23.74 3.81
C SER A 81 6.24 22.59 2.80
N ASN A 82 7.34 22.63 2.07
CA ASN A 82 7.69 21.59 1.12
C ASN A 82 8.01 20.27 1.82
N LEU A 83 8.69 20.31 2.97
CA LEU A 83 8.92 19.12 3.80
C LEU A 83 7.61 18.52 4.29
N TRP A 84 6.69 19.36 4.78
CA TRP A 84 5.37 18.90 5.21
C TRP A 84 4.57 18.26 4.05
N ARG A 85 4.61 18.89 2.89
CA ARG A 85 3.95 18.35 1.69
C ARG A 85 4.55 17.00 1.27
N PHE A 86 5.86 16.89 1.27
CA PHE A 86 6.54 15.61 0.99
C PHE A 86 6.11 14.50 1.96
N LEU A 87 5.91 14.81 3.24
CA LEU A 87 5.45 13.84 4.23
C LEU A 87 3.96 13.52 4.16
N SER A 88 3.12 14.46 3.68
CA SER A 88 1.66 14.37 3.73
C SER A 88 0.97 14.09 2.39
N GLU A 89 1.67 14.32 1.27
CA GLU A 89 1.10 14.07 -0.06
C GLU A 89 1.26 12.62 -0.51
N ASN A 90 0.42 12.23 -1.46
CA ASN A 90 0.54 10.94 -2.12
C ASN A 90 1.64 10.96 -3.19
N PRO A 91 2.28 9.82 -3.46
CA PRO A 91 3.21 9.69 -4.57
C PRO A 91 2.50 9.89 -5.91
N ARG A 92 3.24 10.40 -6.88
CA ARG A 92 2.81 10.63 -8.26
C ARG A 92 3.72 9.83 -9.18
N GLU A 93 3.28 9.64 -10.42
CA GLU A 93 4.05 9.02 -11.51
C GLU A 93 5.12 7.99 -11.07
N ALA A 94 4.70 6.73 -10.97
CA ALA A 94 5.59 5.60 -10.65
C ALA A 94 6.44 5.79 -9.36
N ASN A 95 5.96 6.59 -8.38
CA ASN A 95 6.64 6.89 -7.11
C ASN A 95 7.96 7.69 -7.26
N THR A 96 8.16 8.37 -8.39
CA THR A 96 9.33 9.21 -8.61
C THR A 96 9.13 10.63 -8.12
N GLU A 97 7.88 11.09 -8.07
CA GLU A 97 7.48 12.42 -7.64
C GLU A 97 6.37 12.38 -6.60
N GLY A 98 6.13 13.49 -5.91
CA GLY A 98 5.10 13.64 -4.89
C GLY A 98 5.59 13.33 -3.50
N GLY A 99 4.69 12.87 -2.64
CA GLY A 99 4.96 12.60 -1.23
C GLY A 99 5.15 11.12 -0.93
N VAL A 100 5.44 10.84 0.35
CA VAL A 100 5.69 9.48 0.86
C VAL A 100 4.66 9.04 1.91
N PHE A 101 3.56 9.78 2.05
CA PHE A 101 2.54 9.52 3.07
C PHE A 101 2.05 8.06 3.13
N PRO A 102 1.66 7.40 2.02
CA PRO A 102 1.17 6.03 2.08
C PRO A 102 2.22 5.03 2.56
N ALA A 103 3.49 5.25 2.22
CA ALA A 103 4.58 4.41 2.69
C ALA A 103 4.80 4.55 4.20
N ILE A 104 4.76 5.79 4.73
CA ILE A 104 4.86 6.07 6.16
C ILE A 104 3.66 5.46 6.89
N PHE A 105 2.45 5.72 6.41
CA PHE A 105 1.23 5.18 7.02
C PHE A 105 1.23 3.65 7.02
N GLY A 106 1.57 3.04 5.88
CA GLY A 106 1.64 1.57 5.75
C GLY A 106 2.64 0.94 6.71
N THR A 107 3.83 1.53 6.86
CA THR A 107 4.84 1.02 7.80
C THR A 107 4.42 1.17 9.27
N ILE A 108 3.85 2.30 9.65
CA ILE A 108 3.33 2.52 11.00
C ILE A 108 2.21 1.52 11.30
N LEU A 109 1.25 1.37 10.39
CA LEU A 109 0.13 0.44 10.54
C LEU A 109 0.62 -1.00 10.66
N MET A 110 1.58 -1.42 9.83
CA MET A 110 2.18 -2.75 9.89
C MET A 110 2.85 -3.01 11.25
N VAL A 111 3.64 -2.06 11.76
CA VAL A 111 4.30 -2.18 13.07
C VAL A 111 3.27 -2.25 14.22
N LEU A 112 2.20 -1.46 14.16
CA LEU A 112 1.13 -1.51 15.15
C LEU A 112 0.41 -2.87 15.11
N LEU A 113 0.05 -3.37 13.94
CA LEU A 113 -0.58 -4.69 13.78
C LEU A 113 0.33 -5.79 14.32
N MET A 114 1.61 -5.79 13.94
CA MET A 114 2.60 -6.73 14.43
C MET A 114 2.68 -6.69 15.96
N SER A 115 2.76 -5.50 16.55
CA SER A 115 2.87 -5.33 18.02
C SER A 115 1.63 -5.87 18.75
N VAL A 116 0.44 -5.62 18.23
CA VAL A 116 -0.82 -6.09 18.83
C VAL A 116 -0.98 -7.61 18.72
N ILE A 117 -0.58 -8.18 17.58
CA ILE A 117 -0.75 -9.62 17.33
C ILE A 117 0.38 -10.43 17.99
N VAL A 118 1.64 -10.09 17.71
CA VAL A 118 2.79 -10.93 18.09
C VAL A 118 3.16 -10.79 19.56
N THR A 119 3.05 -9.60 20.15
CA THR A 119 3.50 -9.36 21.54
C THR A 119 2.76 -10.24 22.56
N PRO A 120 1.42 -10.38 22.54
CA PRO A 120 0.74 -11.26 23.50
C PRO A 120 1.21 -12.71 23.43
N PHE A 121 1.36 -13.25 22.23
CA PHE A 121 1.85 -14.63 22.04
C PHE A 121 3.30 -14.79 22.50
N GLY A 122 4.15 -13.81 22.19
CA GLY A 122 5.54 -13.80 22.63
C GLY A 122 5.66 -13.75 24.16
N VAL A 123 4.85 -12.91 24.83
CA VAL A 123 4.82 -12.83 26.29
C VAL A 123 4.35 -14.14 26.92
N ILE A 124 3.26 -14.72 26.43
CA ILE A 124 2.74 -16.01 26.94
C ILE A 124 3.78 -17.11 26.75
N ALA A 125 4.40 -17.20 25.57
CA ALA A 125 5.45 -18.18 25.32
C ALA A 125 6.67 -17.99 26.23
N ALA A 126 7.11 -16.75 26.47
CA ALA A 126 8.24 -16.45 27.35
C ALA A 126 7.94 -16.82 28.80
N VAL A 127 6.76 -16.46 29.30
CA VAL A 127 6.31 -16.84 30.68
C VAL A 127 6.21 -18.35 30.82
N TYR A 128 5.60 -19.03 29.85
CA TYR A 128 5.51 -20.49 29.87
C TYR A 128 6.88 -21.15 29.89
N LEU A 129 7.81 -20.74 29.04
CA LEU A 129 9.16 -21.32 28.98
C LEU A 129 10.00 -21.05 30.27
N ARG A 130 9.71 -19.95 30.95
CA ARG A 130 10.43 -19.55 32.15
C ARG A 130 9.87 -20.20 33.41
N GLU A 131 8.56 -20.14 33.61
CA GLU A 131 7.92 -20.47 34.87
C GLU A 131 7.31 -21.89 34.90
N TYR A 132 6.75 -22.34 33.76
CA TYR A 132 5.96 -23.59 33.72
C TYR A 132 6.69 -24.76 33.04
N ALA A 133 7.54 -24.49 32.07
CA ALA A 133 8.19 -25.56 31.30
C ALA A 133 9.26 -26.27 32.14
N LYS A 134 9.17 -27.60 32.24
CA LYS A 134 10.22 -28.43 32.84
C LYS A 134 11.53 -28.24 32.10
N GLN A 135 12.58 -27.83 32.82
CA GLN A 135 13.91 -27.65 32.27
C GLN A 135 14.45 -28.97 31.73
N GLY A 136 14.60 -29.09 30.44
CA GLY A 136 15.02 -30.33 29.76
C GLY A 136 15.59 -30.06 28.39
N PRO A 137 15.97 -31.11 27.65
CA PRO A 137 16.59 -30.95 26.34
C PRO A 137 15.70 -30.20 25.36
N LEU A 138 14.38 -30.41 25.38
CA LEU A 138 13.42 -29.74 24.51
C LEU A 138 13.42 -28.21 24.74
N VAL A 139 13.34 -27.77 26.00
CA VAL A 139 13.36 -26.34 26.32
C VAL A 139 14.69 -25.71 25.94
N ARG A 140 15.80 -26.45 26.08
CA ARG A 140 17.12 -25.99 25.64
C ARG A 140 17.16 -25.79 24.13
N ILE A 141 16.64 -26.73 23.34
CA ILE A 141 16.57 -26.61 21.88
C ILE A 141 15.74 -25.39 21.48
N ILE A 142 14.57 -25.19 22.07
CA ILE A 142 13.70 -24.03 21.78
C ILE A 142 14.44 -22.72 22.10
N ARG A 143 15.12 -22.61 23.24
CA ARG A 143 15.89 -21.40 23.58
C ARG A 143 17.02 -21.14 22.59
N VAL A 144 17.75 -22.17 22.18
CA VAL A 144 18.80 -22.03 21.18
C VAL A 144 18.21 -21.59 19.84
N ALA A 145 17.07 -22.18 19.42
CA ALA A 145 16.38 -21.77 18.20
C ALA A 145 15.95 -20.29 18.25
N VAL A 146 15.31 -19.86 19.33
CA VAL A 146 14.86 -18.46 19.51
C VAL A 146 16.06 -17.49 19.50
N ASN A 147 17.15 -17.84 20.19
CA ASN A 147 18.36 -16.99 20.17
C ASN A 147 19.00 -16.91 18.78
N ASN A 148 18.93 -17.97 17.99
CA ASN A 148 19.47 -17.99 16.65
C ASN A 148 18.59 -17.23 15.65
N LEU A 149 17.30 -17.09 15.90
CA LEU A 149 16.39 -16.27 15.08
C LEU A 149 16.87 -14.81 14.95
N ALA A 150 17.46 -14.25 16.00
CA ALA A 150 18.02 -12.90 15.96
C ALA A 150 19.17 -12.71 14.94
N GLY A 151 19.82 -13.80 14.52
CA GLY A 151 20.89 -13.79 13.52
C GLY A 151 20.42 -14.06 12.08
N VAL A 152 19.14 -14.35 11.88
CA VAL A 152 18.60 -14.65 10.54
C VAL A 152 18.38 -13.36 9.75
N PRO A 153 18.92 -13.25 8.52
CA PRO A 153 18.66 -12.09 7.66
C PRO A 153 17.16 -11.88 7.40
N SER A 154 16.70 -10.64 7.42
CA SER A 154 15.28 -10.28 7.23
C SER A 154 14.66 -10.81 5.94
N ILE A 155 15.46 -10.96 4.89
CA ILE A 155 15.00 -11.52 3.61
C ILE A 155 14.47 -12.96 3.76
N VAL A 156 15.04 -13.75 4.68
CA VAL A 156 14.61 -15.14 4.92
C VAL A 156 13.19 -15.16 5.49
N TYR A 157 12.90 -14.23 6.43
CA TYR A 157 11.54 -14.08 6.95
C TYR A 157 10.57 -13.66 5.84
N GLY A 158 10.94 -12.72 4.98
CA GLY A 158 10.12 -12.29 3.85
C GLY A 158 9.80 -13.44 2.89
N VAL A 159 10.79 -14.26 2.53
CA VAL A 159 10.59 -15.42 1.66
C VAL A 159 9.73 -16.49 2.34
N PHE A 160 9.97 -16.76 3.64
CA PHE A 160 9.12 -17.67 4.41
C PHE A 160 7.69 -17.16 4.50
N GLY A 161 7.51 -15.88 4.82
CA GLY A 161 6.19 -15.25 4.91
C GLY A 161 5.41 -15.34 3.61
N LEU A 162 6.06 -15.08 2.49
CA LEU A 162 5.46 -15.22 1.17
C LEU A 162 5.04 -16.67 0.87
N GLY A 163 5.94 -17.62 1.10
CA GLY A 163 5.67 -19.04 0.82
C GLY A 163 4.62 -19.64 1.74
N PHE A 164 4.76 -19.42 3.04
CA PHE A 164 3.91 -20.04 4.03
C PHE A 164 2.59 -19.28 4.25
N PHE A 165 2.65 -17.97 4.56
CA PHE A 165 1.44 -17.23 4.87
C PHE A 165 0.62 -16.89 3.63
N VAL A 166 1.25 -16.41 2.56
CA VAL A 166 0.50 -15.98 1.37
C VAL A 166 0.09 -17.19 0.54
N TYR A 167 1.04 -17.95 0.03
CA TYR A 167 0.70 -19.01 -0.94
C TYR A 167 0.08 -20.24 -0.29
N PHE A 168 0.64 -20.73 0.81
CA PHE A 168 0.09 -21.95 1.44
C PHE A 168 -1.16 -21.62 2.24
N LEU A 169 -1.11 -20.73 3.21
CA LEU A 169 -2.22 -20.46 4.13
C LEU A 169 -3.31 -19.62 3.45
N GLY A 170 -2.94 -18.50 2.84
CA GLY A 170 -3.86 -17.62 2.12
C GLY A 170 -4.52 -18.29 0.93
N GLY A 171 -3.75 -19.02 0.12
CA GLY A 171 -4.31 -19.77 -1.01
C GLY A 171 -5.29 -20.87 -0.60
N ASN A 172 -5.05 -21.58 0.52
CA ASN A 172 -6.02 -22.55 1.06
C ASN A 172 -7.28 -21.87 1.61
N ILE A 173 -7.15 -20.72 2.26
CA ILE A 173 -8.31 -19.94 2.73
C ILE A 173 -9.18 -19.53 1.55
N ASP A 174 -8.58 -19.01 0.48
CA ASP A 174 -9.33 -18.60 -0.72
C ASP A 174 -10.04 -19.78 -1.37
N GLN A 175 -9.40 -20.95 -1.48
CA GLN A 175 -10.03 -22.13 -2.03
C GLN A 175 -11.20 -22.66 -1.19
N LEU A 176 -11.11 -22.55 0.15
CA LEU A 176 -12.12 -23.10 1.05
C LEU A 176 -13.29 -22.14 1.28
N PHE A 177 -13.02 -20.83 1.37
CA PHE A 177 -14.02 -19.84 1.80
C PHE A 177 -14.44 -18.87 0.69
N TYR A 178 -13.60 -18.70 -0.34
CA TYR A 178 -13.80 -17.70 -1.40
C TYR A 178 -13.53 -18.27 -2.81
N PRO A 179 -14.06 -19.47 -3.16
CA PRO A 179 -13.79 -20.08 -4.45
C PRO A 179 -14.29 -19.23 -5.63
N GLU A 180 -15.32 -18.41 -5.41
CA GLU A 180 -15.87 -17.48 -6.41
C GLU A 180 -14.93 -16.32 -6.75
N ALA A 181 -13.99 -15.99 -5.88
CA ALA A 181 -13.02 -14.92 -6.13
C ALA A 181 -11.86 -15.36 -7.06
N LEU A 182 -11.70 -16.66 -7.29
CA LEU A 182 -10.64 -17.16 -8.15
C LEU A 182 -10.96 -16.86 -9.64
N PRO A 183 -9.97 -16.49 -10.46
CA PRO A 183 -8.51 -16.56 -10.25
C PRO A 183 -7.87 -15.34 -9.59
N ALA A 184 -8.63 -14.38 -9.04
CA ALA A 184 -8.11 -13.20 -8.33
C ALA A 184 -8.17 -13.45 -6.80
N PRO A 185 -7.14 -14.09 -6.21
CA PRO A 185 -7.19 -14.50 -4.81
C PRO A 185 -7.24 -13.29 -3.87
N THR A 186 -7.96 -13.41 -2.76
CA THR A 186 -8.10 -12.37 -1.73
C THR A 186 -6.99 -12.48 -0.69
N PHE A 187 -6.86 -13.65 -0.06
CA PHE A 187 -5.86 -13.94 0.96
C PHE A 187 -4.56 -14.52 0.39
N GLY A 188 -4.60 -15.14 -0.78
CA GLY A 188 -3.43 -15.65 -1.51
C GLY A 188 -2.60 -14.54 -2.18
N THR A 189 -2.78 -13.28 -1.78
CA THR A 189 -2.00 -12.12 -2.24
C THR A 189 -1.19 -11.50 -1.11
N PRO A 190 -0.01 -10.93 -1.41
CA PRO A 190 0.76 -10.18 -0.42
C PRO A 190 -0.05 -9.01 0.16
N GLY A 191 -0.04 -8.89 1.51
CA GLY A 191 -0.79 -7.84 2.20
C GLY A 191 -0.19 -7.50 3.56
N LEU A 192 -0.67 -6.40 4.17
CA LEU A 192 -0.17 -5.91 5.46
C LEU A 192 -0.36 -6.92 6.59
N ILE A 193 -1.43 -7.71 6.56
CA ILE A 193 -1.70 -8.74 7.57
C ILE A 193 -0.60 -9.80 7.54
N TRP A 194 -0.29 -10.33 6.37
CA TRP A 194 0.77 -11.35 6.21
C TRP A 194 2.16 -10.78 6.55
N ALA A 195 2.44 -9.56 6.11
CA ALA A 195 3.68 -8.88 6.45
C ALA A 195 3.82 -8.61 7.95
N SER A 196 2.72 -8.39 8.68
CA SER A 196 2.75 -8.20 10.13
C SER A 196 2.89 -9.50 10.93
N LEU A 197 2.57 -10.66 10.33
CA LEU A 197 2.71 -11.99 10.93
C LEU A 197 4.09 -12.63 10.66
N THR A 198 4.80 -12.11 9.67
CA THR A 198 6.14 -12.57 9.28
C THR A 198 7.23 -11.95 10.14
#